data_e20820d329e125ab5d6b9017639eebe3
#
_entry.id   e20820d329e125ab5d6b9017639eebe3
#
_cell.length_a   1.000
_cell.length_b   1.000
_cell.length_c   1.000
_cell.angle_alpha   90.00
_cell.angle_beta   90.00
_cell.angle_gamma   90.00
#
_symmetry.space_group_name_H-M   'P 1'
#
loop_
_entity.id
_entity.type
_entity.pdbx_description
1 polymer ?
#
loop_
_entity_poly.entity_id
_entity_poly.type
_entity_poly.pdbx_seq_one_letter_code
_entity_poly.pdbx_strand_id
1 'polypeptide(L)'
;MQFRLELAPNGLTRFSTDAMSKLPFPFHDEKTALVHAPIDHVFARLDAPMSLAAHMDESSMMMMGSRMSMAVDAGGGSVIGSKISMHGSVMGIPVSLEEVVTERQPPCMKLWQTIGTPKLLVMAHYRMGFELTPQGESSLLRVFIDYSLPTKAPESWLGRLLGGVYARWCTKRMVDDAVRHFKST
;
A
#
# COMPACT_ATOMS: atom_id res chain seq x y z
N MET A 1 -14.02 -3.86 25.62
CA MET A 1 -12.62 -4.29 25.43
C MET A 1 -11.75 -3.13 25.88
N GLN A 2 -11.16 -3.22 27.07
CA GLN A 2 -10.46 -2.11 27.72
C GLN A 2 -9.02 -2.05 27.22
N PHE A 3 -8.62 -0.91 26.66
CA PHE A 3 -7.22 -0.62 26.36
C PHE A 3 -6.52 -0.14 27.62
N ARG A 4 -5.51 -0.85 28.07
CA ARG A 4 -4.64 -0.44 29.16
C ARG A 4 -3.41 0.25 28.58
N LEU A 5 -3.29 1.55 28.82
CA LEU A 5 -2.08 2.35 28.53
C LEU A 5 -1.11 2.18 29.70
N GLU A 6 0.04 1.57 29.45
CA GLU A 6 1.19 1.62 30.35
C GLU A 6 2.21 2.64 29.84
N LEU A 7 2.47 3.65 30.66
CA LEU A 7 3.48 4.68 30.41
C LEU A 7 4.85 4.16 30.87
N ALA A 8 5.79 4.08 29.96
CA ALA A 8 7.19 3.83 30.27
C ALA A 8 7.90 5.13 30.66
N PRO A 9 8.94 5.10 31.55
CA PRO A 9 9.54 6.30 32.16
C PRO A 9 10.33 7.22 31.22
N ASN A 10 10.43 6.93 29.94
CA ASN A 10 11.25 7.68 28.96
C ASN A 10 10.44 8.31 27.83
N GLY A 11 9.12 8.48 27.94
CA GLY A 11 8.32 9.23 26.97
C GLY A 11 8.25 8.65 25.54
N LEU A 12 8.86 7.51 25.27
CA LEU A 12 8.76 6.78 24.02
C LEU A 12 7.68 5.69 24.15
N THR A 13 6.57 5.86 23.47
CA THR A 13 5.56 4.82 23.32
C THR A 13 6.19 3.62 22.59
N ARG A 14 6.64 2.63 23.34
CA ARG A 14 6.96 1.32 22.78
C ARG A 14 5.63 0.64 22.44
N PHE A 15 5.35 0.50 21.18
CA PHE A 15 4.32 -0.44 20.73
C PHE A 15 4.76 -1.84 21.16
N SER A 16 3.91 -2.49 21.95
CA SER A 16 4.19 -3.83 22.47
C SER A 16 4.38 -4.81 21.32
N THR A 17 5.51 -5.46 21.29
CA THR A 17 5.90 -6.51 20.31
C THR A 17 4.89 -7.67 20.27
N ASP A 18 4.04 -7.81 21.27
CA ASP A 18 3.05 -8.87 21.39
C ASP A 18 1.83 -8.70 20.43
N ALA A 19 1.57 -7.48 19.95
CA ALA A 19 0.53 -7.22 18.95
C ALA A 19 0.98 -7.61 17.52
N MET A 20 2.27 -7.79 17.28
CA MET A 20 2.82 -8.17 15.97
C MET A 20 2.71 -9.69 15.68
N SER A 21 2.43 -10.52 16.68
CA SER A 21 2.44 -12.00 16.52
C SER A 21 1.17 -12.59 15.89
N LYS A 22 0.17 -11.77 15.55
CA LYS A 22 -1.04 -12.17 14.81
C LYS A 22 -1.43 -11.15 13.75
N LEU A 23 -0.51 -10.79 12.85
CA LEU A 23 -0.87 -10.07 11.65
C LEU A 23 -1.72 -10.99 10.76
N PRO A 24 -2.89 -10.55 10.27
CA PRO A 24 -3.71 -11.33 9.36
C PRO A 24 -3.05 -11.48 7.97
N PHE A 25 -1.81 -11.03 7.82
CA PHE A 25 -1.04 -10.97 6.59
C PHE A 25 0.25 -11.79 6.72
N PRO A 26 0.25 -13.08 6.34
CA PRO A 26 1.41 -13.97 6.48
C PRO A 26 2.52 -13.73 5.45
N PHE A 27 2.26 -12.92 4.42
CA PHE A 27 3.21 -12.63 3.35
C PHE A 27 3.57 -11.16 3.34
N HIS A 28 4.82 -10.87 2.95
CA HIS A 28 5.39 -9.52 2.89
C HIS A 28 6.23 -9.34 1.63
N ASP A 29 6.20 -8.15 1.06
CA ASP A 29 7.16 -7.68 0.05
C ASP A 29 7.44 -6.20 0.28
N GLU A 30 8.68 -5.78 -0.02
CA GLU A 30 9.06 -4.37 0.08
C GLU A 30 10.08 -3.97 -0.97
N LYS A 31 10.10 -2.67 -1.28
CA LYS A 31 11.07 -2.06 -2.17
C LYS A 31 11.53 -0.72 -1.61
N THR A 32 12.85 -0.47 -1.69
CA THR A 32 13.47 0.79 -1.24
C THR A 32 14.23 1.43 -2.39
N ALA A 33 14.16 2.75 -2.50
CA ALA A 33 15.00 3.53 -3.41
C ALA A 33 15.26 4.94 -2.89
N LEU A 34 16.36 5.54 -3.34
CA LEU A 34 16.64 6.96 -3.14
C LEU A 34 15.88 7.77 -4.19
N VAL A 35 15.12 8.75 -3.73
CA VAL A 35 14.40 9.73 -4.56
C VAL A 35 15.10 11.07 -4.40
N HIS A 36 15.52 11.67 -5.53
CA HIS A 36 16.25 12.94 -5.52
C HIS A 36 15.29 14.14 -5.40
N ALA A 37 14.62 14.22 -4.27
CA ALA A 37 13.73 15.32 -3.90
C ALA A 37 13.57 15.38 -2.37
N PRO A 38 13.27 16.59 -1.82
CA PRO A 38 12.94 16.76 -0.41
C PRO A 38 11.73 15.93 0.01
N ILE A 39 11.73 15.49 1.26
CA ILE A 39 10.73 14.56 1.83
C ILE A 39 9.29 15.07 1.67
N ASP A 40 9.07 16.38 1.85
CA ASP A 40 7.74 16.99 1.71
C ASP A 40 7.17 16.85 0.28
N HIS A 41 8.03 17.03 -0.73
CA HIS A 41 7.64 16.90 -2.13
C HIS A 41 7.31 15.45 -2.47
N VAL A 42 8.15 14.50 -2.01
CA VAL A 42 7.92 13.06 -2.24
C VAL A 42 6.65 12.62 -1.54
N PHE A 43 6.44 13.05 -0.29
CA PHE A 43 5.23 12.75 0.46
C PHE A 43 3.98 13.29 -0.25
N ALA A 44 3.96 14.57 -0.61
CA ALA A 44 2.82 15.19 -1.28
C ALA A 44 2.45 14.45 -2.58
N ARG A 45 3.44 13.99 -3.33
CA ARG A 45 3.23 13.19 -4.54
C ARG A 45 2.59 11.84 -4.25
N LEU A 46 3.09 11.11 -3.25
CA LEU A 46 2.61 9.77 -2.90
C LEU A 46 1.30 9.78 -2.12
N ASP A 47 1.01 10.85 -1.39
CA ASP A 47 -0.22 10.99 -0.60
C ASP A 47 -1.46 11.23 -1.47
N ALA A 48 -1.30 11.78 -2.68
CA ALA A 48 -2.39 12.05 -3.60
C ALA A 48 -3.00 10.74 -4.13
N PRO A 49 -4.33 10.50 -3.97
CA PRO A 49 -4.99 9.27 -4.39
C PRO A 49 -4.84 8.97 -5.87
N MET A 50 -4.89 10.01 -6.71
CA MET A 50 -4.67 9.88 -8.16
C MET A 50 -3.28 9.37 -8.51
N SER A 51 -2.27 9.66 -7.69
CA SER A 51 -0.92 9.12 -7.89
C SER A 51 -0.83 7.64 -7.53
N LEU A 52 -1.58 7.22 -6.53
CA LEU A 52 -1.68 5.80 -6.16
C LEU A 52 -2.45 4.99 -7.21
N ALA A 53 -3.41 5.61 -7.92
CA ALA A 53 -4.17 4.98 -9.00
C ALA A 53 -3.45 5.04 -10.36
N ALA A 54 -2.59 6.01 -10.58
CA ALA A 54 -1.92 6.23 -11.87
C ALA A 54 -1.11 5.01 -12.34
N HIS A 55 -0.53 4.24 -11.41
CA HIS A 55 0.15 2.99 -11.75
C HIS A 55 -0.80 1.87 -12.19
N MET A 56 -2.11 2.00 -11.93
CA MET A 56 -3.14 1.05 -12.36
C MET A 56 -3.79 1.43 -13.69
N ASP A 57 -3.64 2.68 -14.12
CA ASP A 57 -4.30 3.21 -15.34
C ASP A 57 -3.44 3.01 -16.61
N GLU A 58 -2.12 2.90 -16.47
CA GLU A 58 -1.27 2.52 -17.60
C GLU A 58 -1.44 1.03 -17.91
N SER A 59 -1.77 0.74 -19.16
CA SER A 59 -1.88 -0.62 -19.72
C SER A 59 -0.55 -1.38 -19.62
N SER A 60 -0.24 -1.91 -18.43
CA SER A 60 0.85 -2.86 -18.27
C SER A 60 0.40 -4.25 -18.75
N MET A 61 1.33 -5.05 -19.21
CA MET A 61 1.06 -6.43 -19.65
C MET A 61 0.42 -7.27 -18.54
N MET A 62 0.58 -6.89 -17.27
CA MET A 62 -0.03 -7.53 -16.11
C MET A 62 -1.48 -7.10 -15.88
N MET A 63 -1.89 -5.99 -16.49
CA MET A 63 -3.23 -5.40 -16.43
C MET A 63 -4.00 -5.61 -17.75
N MET A 64 -3.62 -6.59 -18.57
CA MET A 64 -4.17 -6.89 -19.89
C MET A 64 -5.69 -6.70 -19.98
N GLY A 65 -6.11 -5.58 -20.61
CA GLY A 65 -7.53 -5.30 -20.83
C GLY A 65 -8.33 -4.94 -19.56
N SER A 66 -7.65 -4.54 -18.46
CA SER A 66 -8.35 -4.12 -17.24
C SER A 66 -8.96 -2.73 -17.42
N ARG A 67 -10.18 -2.58 -16.91
CA ARG A 67 -10.86 -1.30 -16.74
C ARG A 67 -11.14 -1.15 -15.25
N MET A 68 -10.50 -0.20 -14.62
CA MET A 68 -10.70 0.10 -13.20
C MET A 68 -11.27 1.50 -13.06
N SER A 69 -12.29 1.63 -12.23
CA SER A 69 -12.81 2.91 -11.76
C SER A 69 -12.51 3.06 -10.28
N MET A 70 -12.10 4.25 -9.88
CA MET A 70 -11.81 4.59 -8.50
C MET A 70 -12.78 5.67 -8.03
N ALA A 71 -13.29 5.52 -6.83
CA ALA A 71 -14.06 6.53 -6.11
C ALA A 71 -13.42 6.77 -4.75
N VAL A 72 -13.33 8.02 -4.36
CA VAL A 72 -12.75 8.45 -3.07
C VAL A 72 -13.85 9.19 -2.30
N ASP A 73 -13.93 8.99 -1.01
CA ASP A 73 -14.86 9.71 -0.14
C ASP A 73 -14.47 11.19 0.04
N ALA A 74 -15.24 11.91 0.88
CA ALA A 74 -14.98 13.33 1.18
C ALA A 74 -13.61 13.59 1.81
N GLY A 75 -12.97 12.57 2.41
CA GLY A 75 -11.61 12.65 2.96
C GLY A 75 -10.52 12.64 1.91
N GLY A 76 -10.87 12.38 0.64
CA GLY A 76 -9.95 12.45 -0.49
C GLY A 76 -8.80 11.45 -0.42
N GLY A 77 -8.90 10.37 0.38
CA GLY A 77 -7.80 9.43 0.60
C GLY A 77 -6.62 10.02 1.39
N SER A 78 -6.74 11.23 1.91
CA SER A 78 -5.65 11.99 2.55
C SER A 78 -5.87 12.23 4.06
N VAL A 79 -6.87 11.58 4.66
CA VAL A 79 -7.10 11.61 6.10
C VAL A 79 -7.29 10.19 6.64
N ILE A 80 -6.94 9.98 7.92
CA ILE A 80 -7.19 8.70 8.58
C ILE A 80 -8.69 8.42 8.59
N GLY A 81 -9.08 7.19 8.21
CA GLY A 81 -10.47 6.77 8.05
C GLY A 81 -11.05 7.03 6.65
N SER A 82 -10.39 7.79 5.79
CA SER A 82 -10.83 7.99 4.40
C SER A 82 -10.85 6.67 3.65
N LYS A 83 -11.91 6.50 2.85
CA LYS A 83 -12.14 5.29 2.07
C LYS A 83 -11.90 5.52 0.58
N ILE A 84 -11.31 4.52 -0.04
CA ILE A 84 -11.06 4.47 -1.48
C ILE A 84 -11.73 3.19 -1.99
N SER A 85 -12.65 3.32 -2.93
CA SER A 85 -13.34 2.18 -3.54
C SER A 85 -12.85 1.99 -4.97
N MET A 86 -12.53 0.77 -5.34
CA MET A 86 -12.10 0.40 -6.68
C MET A 86 -12.98 -0.72 -7.22
N HIS A 87 -13.45 -0.55 -8.45
CA HIS A 87 -14.29 -1.52 -9.17
C HIS A 87 -13.84 -1.64 -10.61
N GLY A 88 -13.88 -2.85 -11.13
CA GLY A 88 -13.49 -3.06 -12.53
C GLY A 88 -13.48 -4.50 -12.95
N SER A 89 -12.71 -4.79 -13.98
CA SER A 89 -12.48 -6.16 -14.45
C SER A 89 -11.04 -6.35 -14.91
N VAL A 90 -10.53 -7.54 -14.69
CA VAL A 90 -9.22 -7.99 -15.16
C VAL A 90 -9.46 -9.24 -16.00
N MET A 91 -9.12 -9.21 -17.29
CA MET A 91 -9.39 -10.31 -18.24
C MET A 91 -10.87 -10.74 -18.25
N GLY A 92 -11.80 -9.78 -18.11
CA GLY A 92 -13.24 -10.03 -18.05
C GLY A 92 -13.75 -10.53 -16.70
N ILE A 93 -12.89 -10.81 -15.72
CA ILE A 93 -13.28 -11.24 -14.38
C ILE A 93 -13.52 -9.98 -13.52
N PRO A 94 -14.72 -9.81 -12.93
CA PRO A 94 -14.99 -8.64 -12.11
C PRO A 94 -14.13 -8.64 -10.84
N VAL A 95 -13.52 -7.49 -10.56
CA VAL A 95 -12.74 -7.23 -9.35
C VAL A 95 -13.29 -6.02 -8.62
N SER A 96 -13.27 -6.07 -7.30
CA SER A 96 -13.68 -4.94 -6.46
C SER A 96 -12.96 -4.98 -5.11
N LEU A 97 -12.67 -3.81 -4.58
CA LEU A 97 -12.11 -3.67 -3.24
C LEU A 97 -12.44 -2.31 -2.66
N GLU A 98 -12.43 -2.23 -1.36
CA GLU A 98 -12.43 -1.00 -0.58
C GLU A 98 -11.18 -0.96 0.28
N GLU A 99 -10.57 0.20 0.36
CA GLU A 99 -9.43 0.50 1.22
C GLU A 99 -9.80 1.60 2.21
N VAL A 100 -9.12 1.59 3.36
CA VAL A 100 -9.20 2.65 4.34
C VAL A 100 -7.79 3.09 4.74
N VAL A 101 -7.58 4.39 4.84
CA VAL A 101 -6.34 4.95 5.39
C VAL A 101 -6.32 4.70 6.89
N THR A 102 -5.36 3.92 7.37
CA THR A 102 -5.24 3.54 8.79
C THR A 102 -4.26 4.39 9.55
N GLU A 103 -3.18 4.83 8.90
CA GLU A 103 -2.19 5.72 9.49
C GLU A 103 -1.72 6.76 8.47
N ARG A 104 -1.42 7.96 8.96
CA ARG A 104 -0.86 9.04 8.16
C ARG A 104 -0.10 10.01 9.05
N GLN A 105 1.20 10.14 8.79
CA GLN A 105 2.12 11.00 9.52
C GLN A 105 2.99 11.80 8.53
N PRO A 106 2.48 12.93 7.99
CA PRO A 106 3.25 13.76 7.09
C PRO A 106 4.51 14.34 7.76
N PRO A 107 5.63 14.44 7.07
CA PRO A 107 5.88 13.97 5.69
C PRO A 107 6.48 12.55 5.66
N CYS A 108 6.31 11.73 6.71
CA CYS A 108 7.10 10.52 6.91
C CYS A 108 6.44 9.24 6.43
N MET A 109 5.12 9.09 6.59
CA MET A 109 4.48 7.81 6.29
C MET A 109 2.97 7.89 6.03
N LYS A 110 2.48 6.89 5.29
CA LYS A 110 1.06 6.60 5.12
C LYS A 110 0.83 5.11 4.97
N LEU A 111 -0.22 4.60 5.65
CA LEU A 111 -0.68 3.21 5.54
C LEU A 111 -2.16 3.19 5.18
N TRP A 112 -2.53 2.18 4.40
CA TRP A 112 -3.92 1.85 4.09
C TRP A 112 -4.06 0.33 3.99
N GLN A 113 -5.26 -0.14 4.17
CA GLN A 113 -5.57 -1.57 4.09
C GLN A 113 -6.94 -1.82 3.47
N THR A 114 -7.11 -3.01 2.90
CA THR A 114 -8.41 -3.45 2.43
C THR A 114 -9.36 -3.68 3.59
N ILE A 115 -10.64 -3.33 3.38
CA ILE A 115 -11.74 -3.60 4.29
C ILE A 115 -12.85 -4.40 3.60
N GLY A 116 -13.79 -4.92 4.39
CA GLY A 116 -14.90 -5.72 3.86
C GLY A 116 -14.47 -7.05 3.25
N THR A 117 -15.02 -7.36 2.09
CA THR A 117 -14.72 -8.61 1.35
C THR A 117 -14.20 -8.27 -0.04
N PRO A 118 -12.89 -8.05 -0.19
CA PRO A 118 -12.30 -7.73 -1.48
C PRO A 118 -12.44 -8.91 -2.45
N LYS A 119 -12.78 -8.61 -3.70
CA LYS A 119 -12.80 -9.58 -4.80
C LYS A 119 -11.57 -9.33 -5.66
N LEU A 120 -10.46 -9.97 -5.29
CA LEU A 120 -9.19 -9.90 -5.99
C LEU A 120 -8.80 -11.28 -6.52
N LEU A 121 -7.97 -11.31 -7.58
CA LEU A 121 -7.61 -12.57 -8.24
C LEU A 121 -6.50 -13.33 -7.51
N VAL A 122 -5.48 -12.63 -7.04
CA VAL A 122 -4.23 -13.23 -6.53
C VAL A 122 -3.94 -12.90 -5.07
N MET A 123 -4.71 -12.01 -4.48
CA MET A 123 -4.66 -11.65 -3.05
C MET A 123 -6.06 -11.68 -2.45
N ALA A 124 -6.17 -11.91 -1.14
CA ALA A 124 -7.42 -11.75 -0.41
C ALA A 124 -7.47 -10.37 0.25
N HIS A 125 -6.70 -10.18 1.31
CA HIS A 125 -6.55 -8.92 2.00
C HIS A 125 -5.10 -8.46 1.96
N TYR A 126 -4.91 -7.15 2.02
CA TYR A 126 -3.57 -6.57 2.15
C TYR A 126 -3.60 -5.28 2.99
N ARG A 127 -2.46 -4.95 3.53
CA ARG A 127 -2.08 -3.67 4.06
C ARG A 127 -0.88 -3.17 3.27
N MET A 128 -0.93 -1.96 2.79
CA MET A 128 0.13 -1.35 2.00
C MET A 128 0.47 0.01 2.57
N GLY A 129 1.71 0.43 2.39
CA GLY A 129 2.16 1.72 2.85
C GLY A 129 3.48 2.15 2.26
N PHE A 130 3.83 3.38 2.56
CA PHE A 130 5.15 3.91 2.31
C PHE A 130 5.70 4.65 3.53
N GLU A 131 7.02 4.62 3.65
CA GLU A 131 7.80 5.36 4.64
C GLU A 131 8.88 6.17 3.92
N LEU A 132 9.12 7.38 4.43
CA LEU A 132 10.12 8.30 3.93
C LEU A 132 11.08 8.70 5.05
N THR A 133 12.37 8.63 4.75
CA THR A 133 13.42 9.10 5.64
C THR A 133 14.25 10.16 4.90
N PRO A 134 14.43 11.38 5.46
CA PRO A 134 15.20 12.43 4.80
C PRO A 134 16.67 12.04 4.70
N GLN A 135 17.31 12.34 3.56
CA GLN A 135 18.74 12.16 3.30
C GLN A 135 19.31 13.41 2.58
N GLY A 136 19.53 14.48 3.35
CA GLY A 136 19.90 15.77 2.78
C GLY A 136 18.82 16.32 1.87
N GLU A 137 19.17 16.63 0.61
CA GLU A 137 18.22 17.09 -0.42
C GLU A 137 17.45 15.93 -1.10
N SER A 138 17.68 14.70 -0.65
CA SER A 138 17.03 13.49 -1.16
C SER A 138 16.22 12.83 -0.07
N SER A 139 15.40 11.83 -0.45
CA SER A 139 14.60 11.03 0.48
C SER A 139 14.76 9.55 0.19
N LEU A 140 14.96 8.76 1.22
CA LEU A 140 14.89 7.31 1.13
C LEU A 140 13.41 6.89 1.20
N LEU A 141 12.89 6.37 0.11
CA LEU A 141 11.54 5.83 0.01
C LEU A 141 11.57 4.33 0.22
N ARG A 142 10.75 3.84 1.16
CA ARG A 142 10.41 2.44 1.35
C ARG A 142 8.93 2.27 1.08
N VAL A 143 8.57 1.38 0.15
CA VAL A 143 7.18 0.95 -0.10
C VAL A 143 7.07 -0.51 0.29
N PHE A 144 6.02 -0.89 0.98
CA PHE A 144 5.80 -2.27 1.42
C PHE A 144 4.34 -2.68 1.29
N ILE A 145 4.13 -4.00 1.20
CA ILE A 145 2.83 -4.64 1.20
C ILE A 145 2.87 -5.91 2.04
N ASP A 146 1.97 -5.98 3.01
CA ASP A 146 1.67 -7.20 3.77
C ASP A 146 0.35 -7.76 3.25
N TYR A 147 0.27 -9.05 2.95
CA TYR A 147 -0.91 -9.59 2.29
C TYR A 147 -1.24 -11.03 2.70
N SER A 148 -2.47 -11.43 2.42
CA SER A 148 -2.95 -12.81 2.50
C SER A 148 -3.39 -13.29 1.12
N LEU A 149 -3.37 -14.61 0.94
CA LEU A 149 -3.85 -15.25 -0.29
C LEU A 149 -5.33 -15.66 -0.15
N PRO A 150 -6.06 -15.79 -1.26
CA PRO A 150 -7.42 -16.36 -1.25
C PRO A 150 -7.42 -17.75 -0.64
N THR A 151 -8.47 -18.11 0.08
CA THR A 151 -8.57 -19.32 0.94
C THR A 151 -8.22 -20.63 0.23
N LYS A 152 -8.42 -20.69 -1.10
CA LYS A 152 -8.06 -21.85 -1.92
C LYS A 152 -6.64 -21.83 -2.50
N ALA A 153 -5.93 -20.71 -2.34
CA ALA A 153 -4.59 -20.52 -2.93
C ALA A 153 -3.41 -20.84 -2.00
N PRO A 154 -3.52 -20.78 -0.64
CA PRO A 154 -2.36 -20.99 0.24
C PRO A 154 -1.73 -22.37 0.12
N GLU A 155 -2.53 -23.37 -0.23
CA GLU A 155 -2.07 -24.78 -0.37
C GLU A 155 -1.39 -25.05 -1.72
N SER A 156 -1.57 -24.14 -2.72
CA SER A 156 -0.95 -24.26 -4.03
C SER A 156 0.32 -23.41 -4.12
N TRP A 157 1.43 -24.03 -4.55
CA TRP A 157 2.67 -23.29 -4.83
C TRP A 157 2.45 -22.18 -5.88
N LEU A 158 1.55 -22.41 -6.82
CA LEU A 158 1.21 -21.44 -7.88
C LEU A 158 0.50 -20.21 -7.32
N GLY A 159 -0.44 -20.38 -6.37
CA GLY A 159 -1.11 -19.26 -5.72
C GLY A 159 -0.12 -18.37 -4.94
N ARG A 160 0.83 -18.99 -4.24
CA ARG A 160 1.91 -18.28 -3.54
C ARG A 160 2.82 -17.53 -4.50
N LEU A 161 3.18 -18.17 -5.62
CA LEU A 161 4.02 -17.55 -6.65
C LEU A 161 3.34 -16.34 -7.28
N LEU A 162 2.08 -16.46 -7.71
CA LEU A 162 1.33 -15.38 -8.35
C LEU A 162 1.10 -14.20 -7.38
N GLY A 163 0.75 -14.47 -6.12
CA GLY A 163 0.63 -13.44 -5.09
C GLY A 163 1.95 -12.69 -4.86
N GLY A 164 3.07 -13.41 -4.74
CA GLY A 164 4.39 -12.83 -4.56
C GLY A 164 4.86 -12.01 -5.76
N VAL A 165 4.62 -12.49 -6.98
CA VAL A 165 4.94 -11.74 -8.22
C VAL A 165 4.14 -10.45 -8.27
N TYR A 166 2.84 -10.50 -7.95
CA TYR A 166 1.98 -9.32 -7.95
C TYR A 166 2.39 -8.31 -6.85
N ALA A 167 2.67 -8.77 -5.62
CA ALA A 167 3.16 -7.92 -4.55
C ALA A 167 4.43 -7.16 -4.93
N ARG A 168 5.41 -7.89 -5.47
CA ARG A 168 6.66 -7.31 -5.97
C ARG A 168 6.45 -6.32 -7.12
N TRP A 169 5.50 -6.60 -7.99
CA TRP A 169 5.14 -5.67 -9.06
C TRP A 169 4.55 -4.38 -8.48
N CYS A 170 3.64 -4.44 -7.51
CA CYS A 170 3.04 -3.27 -6.86
C CYS A 170 4.10 -2.39 -6.18
N THR A 171 4.93 -2.97 -5.31
CA THR A 171 5.96 -2.22 -4.58
C THR A 171 6.99 -1.60 -5.53
N LYS A 172 7.46 -2.39 -6.51
CA LYS A 172 8.40 -1.92 -7.53
C LYS A 172 7.81 -0.78 -8.37
N ARG A 173 6.57 -0.92 -8.83
CA ARG A 173 5.91 0.09 -9.67
C ARG A 173 5.77 1.42 -8.96
N MET A 174 5.30 1.43 -7.69
CA MET A 174 5.19 2.65 -6.90
C MET A 174 6.54 3.34 -6.71
N VAL A 175 7.59 2.58 -6.38
CA VAL A 175 8.93 3.13 -6.22
C VAL A 175 9.47 3.69 -7.54
N ASP A 176 9.35 2.92 -8.63
CA ASP A 176 9.82 3.35 -9.95
C ASP A 176 9.10 4.61 -10.45
N ASP A 177 7.79 4.72 -10.20
CA ASP A 177 6.99 5.89 -10.57
C ASP A 177 7.43 7.14 -9.78
N ALA A 178 7.67 7.01 -8.48
CA ALA A 178 8.21 8.10 -7.67
C ALA A 178 9.60 8.53 -8.15
N VAL A 179 10.51 7.58 -8.37
CA VAL A 179 11.88 7.86 -8.85
C VAL A 179 11.86 8.52 -10.22
N ARG A 180 11.02 8.05 -11.16
CA ARG A 180 10.91 8.64 -12.50
C ARG A 180 10.36 10.06 -12.45
N HIS A 181 9.34 10.32 -11.65
CA HIS A 181 8.73 11.64 -11.53
C HIS A 181 9.76 12.71 -11.15
N PHE A 182 10.61 12.43 -10.17
CA PHE A 182 11.62 13.36 -9.68
C PHE A 182 12.97 13.34 -10.43
N LYS A 183 13.14 12.43 -11.40
CA LYS A 183 14.28 12.50 -12.34
C LYS A 183 14.01 13.41 -13.55
N SER A 184 12.74 13.68 -13.85
CA SER A 184 12.32 14.44 -15.03
C SER A 184 12.13 15.92 -14.74
N THR A 185 12.36 16.34 -13.49
CA THR A 185 12.27 17.73 -13.03
C THR A 185 13.66 18.26 -12.76
#